data_531220b8688dce2cc837ee0e53c76eca
#
_entry.id   531220b8688dce2cc837ee0e53c76eca
#
_cell.length_a   1.000
_cell.length_b   1.000
_cell.length_c   1.000
_cell.angle_alpha   90.00
_cell.angle_beta   90.00
_cell.angle_gamma   90.00
#
_symmetry.space_group_name_H-M   'P 1'
#
loop_
_entity.id
_entity.type
_entity.pdbx_description
1 polymer ?
#
loop_
_entity_poly.entity_id
_entity_poly.type
_entity_poly.pdbx_seq_one_letter_code
_entity_poly.pdbx_strand_id
1 'polypeptide(L)'
;MSHHAWPPLVLLTRSGCCLCSALAERLGSLLPQGTLQLVDXDGDPALQQRFGLLVPLLVVGSDPLHDPVLPRVPPRLKGLALQRWLEKRLGPFTGATPG
;
A
#
# COMPACT_ATOMS: atom_id res chain seq x y z
N MET A 1 18.13 -3.22 -16.75
CA MET A 1 17.49 -2.94 -16.35
C MET A 1 17.20 -3.15 -15.15
N SER A 2 17.30 -3.05 -14.31
CA SER A 2 16.98 -3.39 -13.30
C SER A 2 16.13 -2.72 -12.72
N HIS A 3 15.44 -3.04 -12.19
CA HIS A 3 14.48 -2.40 -11.73
C HIS A 3 14.15 -2.82 -10.43
N HIS A 4 13.49 -2.09 -9.63
CA HIS A 4 12.96 -2.50 -8.38
C HIS A 4 11.90 -3.48 -8.63
N ALA A 5 11.93 -4.56 -7.95
CA ALA A 5 10.85 -5.50 -8.00
C ALA A 5 9.97 -5.22 -6.81
N TRP A 6 9.07 -4.32 -6.94
CA TRP A 6 8.17 -3.99 -5.84
C TRP A 6 7.35 -5.21 -5.43
N PRO A 7 7.19 -5.48 -4.16
CA PRO A 7 6.27 -6.53 -3.74
C PRO A 7 4.84 -6.13 -4.06
N PRO A 8 3.93 -7.07 -4.15
CA PRO A 8 2.53 -6.70 -4.31
C PRO A 8 2.07 -5.91 -3.09
N LEU A 9 1.24 -4.93 -3.32
CA LEU A 9 0.72 -4.08 -2.25
C LEU A 9 -0.78 -4.01 -2.37
N VAL A 10 -1.44 -4.00 -1.23
CA VAL A 10 -2.89 -3.83 -1.17
C VAL A 10 -3.17 -2.55 -0.39
N LEU A 11 -3.96 -1.67 -0.94
CA LEU A 11 -4.42 -0.49 -0.22
C LEU A 11 -5.85 -0.73 0.22
N LEU A 12 -6.05 -0.77 1.52
CA LEU A 12 -7.39 -0.95 2.08
C LEU A 12 -8.07 0.41 2.11
N THR A 13 -9.24 0.46 1.55
CA THR A 13 -9.99 1.72 1.42
C THR A 13 -11.42 1.52 1.84
N ARG A 14 -12.19 2.60 1.85
CA ARG A 14 -13.62 2.56 2.03
C ARG A 14 -14.25 3.58 1.10
N SER A 15 -15.49 3.33 0.73
CA SER A 15 -16.24 4.28 -0.08
C SER A 15 -16.37 5.59 0.65
N GLY A 16 -16.22 6.67 -0.05
CA GLY A 16 -16.39 7.98 0.55
C GLY A 16 -15.21 8.45 1.37
N CYS A 17 -14.12 7.72 1.35
CA CYS A 17 -12.94 8.10 2.11
C CYS A 17 -12.04 8.98 1.26
N CYS A 18 -12.02 10.26 1.52
CA CYS A 18 -11.20 11.19 0.74
C CYS A 18 -9.72 10.92 0.89
N LEU A 19 -9.29 10.56 2.09
CA LEU A 19 -7.89 10.25 2.30
C LEU A 19 -7.48 9.00 1.55
N CYS A 20 -8.39 8.04 1.44
CA CYS A 20 -8.12 6.83 0.71
C CYS A 20 -7.93 7.12 -0.77
N SER A 21 -8.82 7.93 -1.33
CA SER A 21 -8.72 8.30 -2.74
C SER A 21 -7.45 9.07 -3.03
N ALA A 22 -7.10 9.99 -2.15
CA ALA A 22 -5.91 10.80 -2.35
C ALA A 22 -4.65 9.94 -2.30
N LEU A 23 -4.61 9.01 -1.37
CA LEU A 23 -3.45 8.14 -1.28
C LEU A 23 -3.37 7.20 -2.48
N ALA A 24 -4.53 6.69 -2.92
CA ALA A 24 -4.56 5.83 -4.10
C ALA A 24 -4.00 6.54 -5.32
N GLU A 25 -4.33 7.82 -5.47
CA GLU A 25 -3.80 8.59 -6.59
C GLU A 25 -2.30 8.74 -6.50
N ARG A 26 -1.80 9.10 -5.33
CA ARG A 26 -0.38 9.30 -5.17
C ARG A 26 0.41 8.02 -5.38
N LEU A 27 -0.11 6.92 -4.87
CA LEU A 27 0.56 5.63 -5.07
C LEU A 27 0.47 5.18 -6.51
N GLY A 28 -0.67 5.42 -7.15
CA GLY A 28 -0.84 5.02 -8.54
C GLY A 28 0.11 5.75 -9.47
N SER A 29 0.44 7.00 -9.15
CA SER A 29 1.39 7.74 -9.98
C SER A 29 2.81 7.24 -9.81
N LEU A 30 3.06 6.58 -8.70
CA LEU A 30 4.41 6.21 -8.34
C LEU A 30 4.73 4.76 -8.64
N LEU A 31 3.79 3.88 -8.45
CA LEU A 31 4.06 2.45 -8.53
C LEU A 31 3.80 1.91 -9.93
N PRO A 32 4.56 0.90 -10.33
CA PRO A 32 4.29 0.28 -11.64
C PRO A 32 2.91 -0.31 -11.68
N GLN A 33 2.35 -0.35 -12.87
CA GLN A 33 1.04 -0.90 -13.08
C GLN A 33 1.00 -2.34 -12.58
N GLY A 34 -0.03 -2.70 -11.89
CA GLY A 34 -0.18 -4.05 -11.38
C GLY A 34 0.39 -4.29 -10.00
N THR A 35 1.13 -3.30 -9.46
CA THR A 35 1.70 -3.47 -8.13
C THR A 35 0.65 -3.27 -7.04
N LEU A 36 -0.20 -2.29 -7.21
CA LEU A 36 -1.15 -1.89 -6.18
C LEU A 36 -2.54 -2.40 -6.50
N GLN A 37 -3.16 -3.04 -5.52
CA GLN A 37 -4.54 -3.46 -5.64
C GLN A 37 -5.35 -2.71 -4.59
N LEU A 38 -6.47 -2.16 -4.98
CA LEU A 38 -7.35 -1.47 -4.04
C LEU A 38 -8.40 -2.45 -3.55
N VAL A 39 -8.62 -2.50 -2.24
CA VAL A 39 -9.61 -3.40 -1.65
C VAL A 39 -10.48 -2.58 -0.71
N ASP A 40 -11.77 -2.68 -0.92
CA ASP A 40 -12.73 -1.95 -0.11
C ASP A 40 -13.11 -2.80 1.09
N UNK A 41 -12.79 -2.35 2.25
CA UNK A 41 -12.98 -2.86 3.15
C UNK A 41 -14.11 -3.14 3.39
N ASP A 42 -15.22 -2.36 2.98
CA ASP A 42 -16.65 -2.61 3.24
C ASP A 42 -17.18 -3.81 2.50
N GLY A 43 -16.48 -4.28 1.52
CA GLY A 43 -16.93 -5.45 0.78
C GLY A 43 -16.61 -6.78 1.46
N ASP A 44 -15.95 -6.73 2.58
CA ASP A 44 -15.52 -7.95 3.26
C ASP A 44 -15.72 -7.78 4.77
N PRO A 45 -16.65 -8.48 5.38
CA PRO A 45 -16.91 -8.26 6.80
C PRO A 45 -15.71 -8.46 7.70
N ALA A 46 -14.84 -9.41 7.39
CA ALA A 46 -13.67 -9.63 8.23
C ALA A 46 -12.71 -8.46 8.15
N LEU A 47 -12.52 -7.90 6.95
CA LEU A 47 -11.66 -6.75 6.79
C LEU A 47 -12.27 -5.52 7.44
N GLN A 48 -13.56 -5.36 7.31
CA GLN A 48 -14.22 -4.21 7.89
C GLN A 48 -14.10 -4.24 9.42
N GLN A 49 -14.29 -5.40 9.99
CA GLN A 49 -14.20 -5.52 11.42
C GLN A 49 -12.81 -5.20 11.92
N ARG A 50 -11.82 -5.66 11.20
CA ARG A 50 -10.45 -5.49 11.65
C ARG A 50 -9.88 -4.13 11.32
N PHE A 51 -10.17 -3.61 10.12
CA PHE A 51 -9.51 -2.41 9.64
C PHE A 51 -10.42 -1.24 9.31
N GLY A 52 -11.72 -1.40 9.50
CA GLY A 52 -12.66 -0.41 8.97
C GLY A 52 -12.44 1.02 9.41
N LEU A 53 -11.94 1.21 10.62
CA LEU A 53 -11.70 2.56 11.11
C LEU A 53 -10.27 3.01 10.90
N LEU A 54 -9.46 2.18 10.29
CA LEU A 54 -8.05 2.47 10.14
C LEU A 54 -7.63 2.80 8.72
N VAL A 55 -8.54 2.74 7.78
CA VAL A 55 -8.17 3.04 6.40
C VAL A 55 -7.81 4.50 6.24
N PRO A 56 -6.95 4.83 5.31
CA PRO A 56 -6.30 3.94 4.36
C PRO A 56 -5.09 3.25 4.98
N LEU A 57 -4.93 1.97 4.67
CA LEU A 57 -3.79 1.20 5.16
C LEU A 57 -3.17 0.42 4.02
N LEU A 58 -1.85 0.31 4.02
CA LEU A 58 -1.14 -0.48 3.02
C LEU A 58 -0.72 -1.80 3.61
N VAL A 59 -0.99 -2.87 2.88
CA VAL A 59 -0.59 -4.22 3.25
C VAL A 59 0.48 -4.67 2.28
N VAL A 60 1.54 -5.27 2.77
CA VAL A 60 2.60 -5.79 1.92
C VAL A 60 2.29 -7.24 1.62
N GLY A 61 1.84 -7.50 0.40
CA GLY A 61 1.40 -8.83 0.02
C GLY A 61 0.06 -8.74 -0.63
N SER A 62 -0.59 -9.86 -0.76
CA SER A 62 -1.91 -9.90 -1.38
C SER A 62 -3.00 -10.39 -0.44
N ASP A 63 -2.67 -10.70 0.79
CA ASP A 63 -3.65 -11.21 1.74
C ASP A 63 -3.77 -10.25 2.93
N PRO A 64 -4.73 -9.34 2.90
CA PRO A 64 -4.82 -8.33 3.95
C PRO A 64 -5.04 -8.90 5.35
N LEU A 65 -5.58 -10.09 5.46
CA LEU A 65 -5.81 -10.63 6.79
C LEU A 65 -4.57 -11.27 7.40
N HIS A 66 -3.61 -11.63 6.58
CA HIS A 66 -2.45 -12.35 7.09
C HIS A 66 -1.11 -11.71 6.78
N ASP A 67 -1.05 -10.79 5.84
CA ASP A 67 0.21 -10.18 5.47
C ASP A 67 0.50 -8.93 6.30
N PRO A 68 1.74 -8.50 6.36
CA PRO A 68 2.09 -7.36 7.20
C PRO A 68 1.46 -6.06 6.75
N VAL A 69 1.10 -5.24 7.72
CA VAL A 69 0.52 -3.92 7.47
C VAL A 69 1.58 -2.86 7.76
N LEU A 70 1.74 -1.93 6.84
CA LEU A 70 2.71 -0.86 7.04
C LEU A 70 2.15 0.19 7.99
N PRO A 71 3.03 0.99 8.59
CA PRO A 71 2.54 2.13 9.35
C PRO A 71 1.77 3.06 8.44
N ARG A 72 0.94 3.89 9.04
CA ARG A 72 0.12 4.79 8.26
C ARG A 72 1.00 5.72 7.43
N VAL A 73 0.67 5.86 6.17
CA VAL A 73 1.41 6.74 5.28
C VAL A 73 1.11 8.19 5.67
N PRO A 74 2.12 9.03 5.88
CA PRO A 74 1.85 10.42 6.18
C PRO A 74 1.05 11.07 5.05
N PRO A 75 0.01 11.84 5.39
CA PRO A 75 -0.92 12.30 4.36
C PRO A 75 -0.33 13.31 3.37
N ARG A 76 0.77 13.94 3.71
CA ARG A 76 1.34 14.93 2.79
C ARG A 76 2.44 14.38 1.92
N LEU A 77 2.85 13.16 2.18
CA LEU A 77 3.96 12.60 1.45
C LEU A 77 3.55 12.28 0.02
N LYS A 78 4.38 12.66 -0.93
CA LYS A 78 4.12 12.36 -2.32
C LYS A 78 5.42 12.30 -3.09
N GLY A 79 5.37 11.84 -4.31
CA GLY A 79 6.51 11.84 -5.21
C GLY A 79 7.69 11.08 -4.66
N LEU A 80 8.87 11.62 -4.84
CA LEU A 80 10.09 10.97 -4.41
C LEU A 80 10.13 10.72 -2.90
N ALA A 81 9.60 11.65 -2.13
CA ALA A 81 9.56 11.46 -0.68
C ALA A 81 8.71 10.25 -0.31
N LEU A 82 7.59 10.07 -0.99
CA LEU A 82 6.77 8.91 -0.75
C LEU A 82 7.47 7.63 -1.19
N GLN A 83 8.15 7.70 -2.34
CA GLN A 83 8.88 6.54 -2.80
C GLN A 83 9.94 6.12 -1.80
N ARG A 84 10.68 7.08 -1.26
CA ARG A 84 11.72 6.77 -0.29
C ARG A 84 11.14 6.24 1.01
N TRP A 85 10.00 6.78 1.42
CA TRP A 85 9.33 6.28 2.61
C TRP A 85 8.98 4.81 2.45
N LEU A 86 8.44 4.45 1.28
CA LEU A 86 8.07 3.06 1.01
C LEU A 86 9.31 2.17 0.96
N GLU A 87 10.34 2.63 0.27
CA GLU A 87 11.54 1.82 0.14
C GLU A 87 12.16 1.53 1.50
N LYS A 88 12.14 2.53 2.38
CA LYS A 88 12.70 2.35 3.68
C LYS A 88 11.94 1.31 4.48
N ARG A 89 10.62 1.32 4.37
CA ARG A 89 9.82 0.38 5.12
C ARG A 89 9.78 -1.00 4.53
N LEU A 90 9.87 -1.10 3.20
CA LEU A 90 9.84 -2.39 2.56
C LEU A 90 11.19 -3.07 2.55
N GLY A 91 12.23 -2.30 2.76
CA GLY A 91 13.56 -2.85 2.78
C GLY A 91 14.07 -3.12 1.39
N PRO A 92 15.16 -3.82 1.29
CA PRO A 92 15.77 -4.09 -0.01
C PRO A 92 14.98 -5.14 -0.76
N PHE A 93 14.03 -4.69 -1.52
CA PHE A 93 13.23 -5.64 -2.26
C PHE A 93 13.63 -5.75 -3.72
N THR A 94 14.76 -5.24 -4.05
CA THR A 94 15.14 -5.40 -5.39
C THR A 94 15.77 -6.68 -5.49
N GLY A 95 15.49 -7.31 -4.83
CA GLY A 95 15.95 -8.39 -4.99
C GLY A 95 17.03 -8.75 -4.64
N ALA A 96 17.32 -8.41 -4.60
CA ALA A 96 18.20 -8.87 -4.40
C ALA A 96 18.48 -9.54 -3.67
N THR A 97 18.49 -9.73 -3.48
CA THR A 97 18.82 -10.27 -3.06
C THR A 97 19.14 -10.85 -2.74
N PRO A 98 19.43 -11.00 -2.38
CA PRO A 98 19.82 -11.50 -1.99
C PRO A 98 20.27 -11.90 -1.80
N GLY A 99 20.38 -11.80 -1.74
CA GLY A 99 20.83 -12.19 -1.59
C GLY A 99 20.83 -12.24 -1.51
#